data_693bf25586715da13e508785eba9db9f
#
_entry.id   693bf25586715da13e508785eba9db9f
#
_cell.length_a   1.000
_cell.length_b   1.000
_cell.length_c   1.000
_cell.angle_alpha   90.00
_cell.angle_beta   90.00
_cell.angle_gamma   90.00
#
_symmetry.space_group_name_H-M   'P 1'
#
loop_
_entity.id
_entity.type
_entity.pdbx_description
1 polymer ?
#
loop_
_entity_poly.entity_id
_entity_poly.type
_entity_poly.pdbx_seq_one_letter_code
_entity_poly.pdbx_strand_id
1 'polypeptide(L)'
;YRRQRQMCIRDRGYVITVVCVYVHAGGLVDDPKEAQKYRFLDTMTERMQQLQDEAASGGRQAVVCGDFNIAHNPIDLKNPKSNENNNGYFPRERAYMDKWIDQMDYVDVMRDLAGDIQGPYTWWSQRGRAFDNDSGWRLDYQFATPELAQQARGFVVDRASSYDSRWSDHAPLTISYDV
;
A
#
# COMPACT_ATOMS: atom_id res chain seq x y z
N TYR A 1 -14.11 -5.01 13.09
CA TYR A 1 -14.75 -4.45 12.51
C TYR A 1 -14.62 -3.70 11.15
N ARG A 2 -15.16 -2.75 10.64
CA ARG A 2 -15.32 -2.17 9.33
C ARG A 2 -14.15 -1.22 9.02
N ARG A 3 -13.06 -1.75 8.46
CA ARG A 3 -11.97 -0.89 8.02
C ARG A 3 -11.71 -1.01 6.52
N GLN A 4 -12.70 -1.48 5.78
CA GLN A 4 -12.77 -1.41 4.33
C GLN A 4 -13.96 -0.53 3.94
N ARG A 5 -13.72 0.43 3.06
CA ARG A 5 -14.75 1.19 2.38
C ARG A 5 -14.58 0.97 0.89
N GLN A 6 -15.68 0.61 0.25
CA GLN A 6 -15.73 0.48 -1.20
C GLN A 6 -16.61 1.59 -1.76
N MET A 7 -16.11 2.29 -2.76
CA MET A 7 -16.85 3.28 -3.53
C MET A 7 -16.75 2.95 -5.01
N CYS A 8 -17.80 3.25 -5.78
CA CYS A 8 -17.75 3.19 -7.23
C CYS A 8 -17.77 4.62 -7.76
N ILE A 9 -16.78 4.96 -8.56
CA ILE A 9 -16.66 6.26 -9.22
C ILE A 9 -16.93 6.04 -10.71
N ARG A 10 -17.77 6.89 -11.29
CA ARG A 10 -18.02 6.89 -12.74
C ARG A 10 -17.62 8.26 -13.29
N ASP A 11 -16.64 8.27 -14.18
CA ASP A 11 -16.27 9.46 -14.94
C ASP A 11 -15.94 9.07 -16.39
N ARG A 12 -16.35 9.89 -17.36
CA ARG A 12 -16.06 9.76 -18.79
C ARG A 12 -16.17 8.34 -19.39
N GLY A 13 -17.03 7.51 -18.83
CA GLY A 13 -17.22 6.12 -19.31
C GLY A 13 -16.47 5.07 -18.48
N TYR A 14 -15.53 5.45 -17.66
CA TYR A 14 -14.89 4.54 -16.70
C TYR A 14 -15.77 4.32 -15.46
N VAL A 15 -15.83 3.08 -15.02
CA VAL A 15 -16.42 2.72 -13.74
C VAL A 15 -15.32 2.10 -12.89
N ILE A 16 -14.94 2.79 -11.82
CA ILE A 16 -13.84 2.38 -10.97
C ILE A 16 -14.36 1.99 -9.59
N THR A 17 -13.94 0.84 -9.11
CA THR A 17 -14.12 0.43 -7.72
C THR A 17 -12.93 0.89 -6.90
N VAL A 18 -13.15 1.75 -5.90
CA VAL A 18 -12.13 2.15 -4.93
C VAL A 18 -12.37 1.39 -3.63
N VAL A 19 -11.38 0.64 -3.19
CA VAL A 19 -11.38 -0.08 -1.91
C VAL A 19 -10.33 0.55 -1.00
N CYS A 20 -10.77 1.21 0.07
CA CYS A 20 -9.88 1.78 1.06
C CYS A 20 -9.70 0.78 2.21
N VAL A 21 -8.45 0.46 2.53
CA VAL A 21 -8.09 -0.52 3.56
C VAL A 21 -7.21 0.10 4.64
N TYR A 22 -7.28 -0.46 5.83
CA TYR A 22 -6.30 -0.33 6.88
C TYR A 22 -5.92 -1.72 7.36
N VAL A 23 -4.73 -2.16 7.01
CA VAL A 23 -4.16 -3.41 7.54
C VAL A 23 -3.50 -3.06 8.86
N HIS A 24 -3.97 -3.64 9.97
CA HIS A 24 -3.35 -3.33 11.25
C HIS A 24 -1.89 -3.82 11.31
N ALA A 25 -1.08 -3.14 12.11
CA ALA A 25 0.36 -3.42 12.17
C ALA A 25 0.69 -4.89 12.51
N GLY A 26 -0.19 -5.58 13.23
CA GLY A 26 0.09 -6.95 13.68
C GLY A 26 0.81 -6.95 15.04
N GLY A 27 1.51 -8.03 15.33
CA GLY A 27 2.29 -8.24 16.53
C GLY A 27 3.65 -8.87 16.21
N LEU A 28 4.40 -9.19 17.23
CA LEU A 28 5.59 -10.04 17.09
C LEU A 28 5.17 -11.47 16.75
N VAL A 29 6.13 -12.30 16.37
CA VAL A 29 5.94 -13.73 16.14
C VAL A 29 5.23 -14.36 17.34
N ASP A 30 4.21 -15.18 17.08
CA ASP A 30 3.33 -15.83 18.08
C ASP A 30 2.37 -14.88 18.85
N ASP A 31 2.29 -13.60 18.50
CA ASP A 31 1.24 -12.71 19.03
C ASP A 31 -0.10 -13.02 18.35
N PRO A 32 -1.22 -13.13 19.10
CA PRO A 32 -2.55 -13.27 18.50
C PRO A 32 -2.91 -12.21 17.45
N LYS A 33 -2.31 -11.02 17.54
CA LYS A 33 -2.46 -9.94 16.56
C LYS A 33 -1.79 -10.27 15.22
N GLU A 34 -0.71 -11.03 15.23
CA GLU A 34 -0.07 -11.52 14.00
C GLU A 34 -1.03 -12.42 13.22
N ALA A 35 -1.59 -13.43 13.89
CA ALA A 35 -2.56 -14.31 13.27
C ALA A 35 -3.82 -13.58 12.76
N GLN A 36 -4.24 -12.52 13.47
CA GLN A 36 -5.34 -11.67 13.02
C GLN A 36 -4.99 -10.90 11.75
N LYS A 37 -3.76 -10.37 11.65
CA LYS A 37 -3.27 -9.70 10.45
C LYS A 37 -3.32 -10.64 9.24
N TYR A 38 -2.80 -11.84 9.37
CA TYR A 38 -2.80 -12.81 8.26
C TYR A 38 -4.21 -13.21 7.83
N ARG A 39 -5.14 -13.47 8.76
CA ARG A 39 -6.55 -13.71 8.39
C ARG A 39 -7.18 -12.54 7.63
N PHE A 40 -6.83 -11.31 8.00
CA PHE A 40 -7.28 -10.13 7.25
C PHE A 40 -6.68 -10.09 5.84
N LEU A 41 -5.38 -10.36 5.71
CA LEU A 41 -4.69 -10.40 4.42
C LEU A 41 -5.23 -11.51 3.51
N ASP A 42 -5.57 -12.68 4.07
CA ASP A 42 -6.21 -13.78 3.32
C ASP A 42 -7.56 -13.33 2.75
N THR A 43 -8.44 -12.80 3.59
CA THR A 43 -9.76 -12.31 3.15
C THR A 43 -9.65 -11.16 2.13
N MET A 44 -8.67 -10.27 2.35
CA MET A 44 -8.41 -9.18 1.39
C MET A 44 -7.91 -9.72 0.06
N THR A 45 -7.04 -10.73 0.07
CA THR A 45 -6.55 -11.39 -1.15
C THR A 45 -7.69 -12.01 -1.95
N GLU A 46 -8.63 -12.68 -1.30
CA GLU A 46 -9.84 -13.23 -1.95
C GLU A 46 -10.66 -12.11 -2.60
N ARG A 47 -10.82 -10.97 -1.90
CA ARG A 47 -11.55 -9.83 -2.46
C ARG A 47 -10.81 -9.19 -3.63
N MET A 48 -9.50 -9.06 -3.54
CA MET A 48 -8.67 -8.55 -4.64
C MET A 48 -8.77 -9.47 -5.87
N GLN A 49 -8.78 -10.80 -5.69
CA GLN A 49 -8.99 -11.73 -6.81
C GLN A 49 -10.34 -11.50 -7.51
N GLN A 50 -11.42 -11.34 -6.76
CA GLN A 50 -12.75 -11.04 -7.34
C GLN A 50 -12.75 -9.74 -8.15
N LEU A 51 -12.07 -8.70 -7.67
CA LEU A 51 -11.95 -7.43 -8.38
C LEU A 51 -11.12 -7.55 -9.66
N GLN A 52 -10.07 -8.35 -9.62
CA GLN A 52 -9.23 -8.63 -10.78
C GLN A 52 -9.98 -9.43 -11.83
N ASP A 53 -10.73 -10.46 -11.41
CA ASP A 53 -11.57 -11.26 -12.31
C ASP A 53 -12.66 -10.40 -12.97
N GLU A 54 -13.27 -9.47 -12.21
CA GLU A 54 -14.24 -8.51 -12.75
C GLU A 54 -13.59 -7.60 -13.80
N ALA A 55 -12.40 -7.04 -13.51
CA ALA A 55 -11.68 -6.18 -14.44
C ALA A 55 -11.26 -6.95 -15.71
N ALA A 56 -10.69 -8.14 -15.57
CA ALA A 56 -10.24 -8.97 -16.67
C ALA A 56 -11.40 -9.42 -17.60
N SER A 57 -12.63 -9.52 -17.09
CA SER A 57 -13.82 -9.81 -17.89
C SER A 57 -14.43 -8.59 -18.61
N GLY A 58 -13.73 -7.45 -18.63
CA GLY A 58 -14.20 -6.20 -19.20
C GLY A 58 -15.18 -5.43 -18.31
N GLY A 59 -15.21 -5.76 -17.01
CA GLY A 59 -16.00 -5.07 -16.00
C GLY A 59 -15.31 -3.83 -15.44
N ARG A 60 -15.61 -3.53 -14.17
CA ARG A 60 -15.05 -2.36 -13.50
C ARG A 60 -13.57 -2.54 -13.18
N GLN A 61 -12.79 -1.54 -13.47
CA GLN A 61 -11.42 -1.45 -12.97
C GLN A 61 -11.42 -1.19 -11.46
N ALA A 62 -10.32 -1.52 -10.78
CA ALA A 62 -10.25 -1.37 -9.33
C ALA A 62 -8.92 -0.76 -8.86
N VAL A 63 -8.99 0.01 -7.78
CA VAL A 63 -7.85 0.39 -6.97
C VAL A 63 -8.09 0.04 -5.51
N VAL A 64 -7.13 -0.66 -4.91
CA VAL A 64 -7.09 -0.97 -3.47
C VAL A 64 -6.03 -0.10 -2.84
N CYS A 65 -6.42 0.82 -1.97
CA CYS A 65 -5.55 1.85 -1.43
C CYS A 65 -5.63 1.94 0.09
N GLY A 66 -4.57 2.44 0.71
CA GLY A 66 -4.52 2.72 2.14
C GLY A 66 -3.22 2.29 2.80
N ASP A 67 -3.24 2.21 4.13
CA ASP A 67 -2.13 1.74 4.94
C ASP A 67 -2.15 0.20 5.05
N PHE A 68 -1.13 -0.41 4.47
CA PHE A 68 -0.96 -1.87 4.50
C PHE A 68 -0.09 -2.34 5.67
N ASN A 69 0.59 -1.41 6.34
CA ASN A 69 1.53 -1.73 7.41
C ASN A 69 2.56 -2.82 7.02
N ILE A 70 2.99 -2.82 5.75
CA ILE A 70 4.00 -3.72 5.19
C ILE A 70 4.88 -2.90 4.25
N ALA A 71 6.19 -2.91 4.45
CA ALA A 71 7.14 -2.49 3.44
C ALA A 71 7.48 -3.70 2.56
N HIS A 72 7.39 -3.56 1.24
CA HIS A 72 7.53 -4.70 0.32
C HIS A 72 8.99 -5.05 0.05
N ASN A 73 9.74 -4.10 -0.51
CA ASN A 73 11.10 -4.30 -0.97
C ASN A 73 12.14 -3.62 -0.06
N PRO A 74 13.43 -3.99 -0.15
CA PRO A 74 14.49 -3.32 0.63
C PRO A 74 14.56 -1.81 0.41
N ILE A 75 14.14 -1.32 -0.76
CA ILE A 75 14.10 0.11 -1.08
C ILE A 75 12.91 0.83 -0.44
N ASP A 76 11.95 0.10 0.14
CA ASP A 76 10.75 0.65 0.76
C ASP A 76 10.94 1.06 2.23
N LEU A 77 12.13 0.82 2.79
CA LEU A 77 12.46 1.26 4.13
C LEU A 77 13.94 1.62 4.26
N LYS A 78 14.27 2.55 5.15
CA LYS A 78 15.63 3.09 5.31
C LYS A 78 16.65 2.04 5.74
N ASN A 79 16.29 1.14 6.63
CA ASN A 79 17.20 0.19 7.26
C ASN A 79 16.68 -1.25 7.13
N PRO A 80 16.66 -1.85 5.93
CA PRO A 80 16.04 -3.16 5.70
C PRO A 80 16.70 -4.27 6.54
N LYS A 81 18.02 -4.34 6.59
CA LYS A 81 18.74 -5.40 7.31
C LYS A 81 18.41 -5.47 8.81
N SER A 82 18.26 -4.33 9.47
CA SER A 82 17.93 -4.28 10.89
C SER A 82 16.46 -4.55 11.19
N ASN A 83 15.63 -4.58 10.16
CA ASN A 83 14.18 -4.74 10.26
C ASN A 83 13.65 -6.07 9.71
N GLU A 84 14.51 -6.98 9.24
CA GLU A 84 14.12 -8.27 8.66
C GLU A 84 13.22 -9.13 9.57
N ASN A 85 13.36 -8.98 10.87
CA ASN A 85 12.58 -9.68 11.88
C ASN A 85 11.59 -8.77 12.61
N ASN A 86 11.27 -7.63 12.02
CA ASN A 86 10.31 -6.69 12.57
C ASN A 86 8.98 -6.78 11.84
N ASN A 87 7.92 -6.61 12.60
CA ASN A 87 6.57 -6.47 12.09
C ASN A 87 6.49 -5.36 11.03
N GLY A 88 5.77 -5.64 9.95
CA GLY A 88 5.72 -4.78 8.76
C GLY A 88 6.82 -5.06 7.74
N TYR A 89 7.76 -5.99 8.03
CA TYR A 89 8.78 -6.41 7.07
C TYR A 89 9.12 -7.90 7.15
N PHE A 90 8.27 -8.70 7.80
CA PHE A 90 8.45 -10.15 7.79
C PHE A 90 8.39 -10.74 6.38
N PRO A 91 9.19 -11.76 6.06
CA PRO A 91 9.12 -12.43 4.75
C PRO A 91 7.72 -12.90 4.39
N ARG A 92 6.95 -13.40 5.36
CA ARG A 92 5.57 -13.84 5.16
C ARG A 92 4.62 -12.69 4.80
N GLU A 93 4.82 -11.50 5.37
CA GLU A 93 4.02 -10.31 5.04
C GLU A 93 4.30 -9.86 3.61
N ARG A 94 5.59 -9.81 3.23
CA ARG A 94 6.01 -9.42 1.87
C ARG A 94 5.52 -10.38 0.80
N ALA A 95 5.44 -11.67 1.12
CA ALA A 95 4.92 -12.70 0.21
C ALA A 95 3.45 -12.47 -0.22
N TYR A 96 2.64 -11.77 0.57
CA TYR A 96 1.31 -11.33 0.12
C TYR A 96 1.40 -10.31 -1.01
N MET A 97 2.32 -9.35 -0.90
CA MET A 97 2.52 -8.34 -1.94
C MET A 97 3.10 -8.95 -3.21
N ASP A 98 4.08 -9.86 -3.08
CA ASP A 98 4.59 -10.65 -4.22
C ASP A 98 3.44 -11.38 -4.91
N LYS A 99 2.55 -12.02 -4.16
CA LYS A 99 1.38 -12.71 -4.72
C LYS A 99 0.45 -11.77 -5.47
N TRP A 100 0.14 -10.60 -4.92
CA TRP A 100 -0.77 -9.64 -5.58
C TRP A 100 -0.16 -9.08 -6.86
N ILE A 101 1.14 -8.82 -6.87
CA ILE A 101 1.85 -8.26 -8.04
C ILE A 101 2.13 -9.36 -9.07
N ASP A 102 2.79 -10.46 -8.67
CA ASP A 102 3.35 -11.43 -9.60
C ASP A 102 2.34 -12.49 -10.08
N GLN A 103 1.28 -12.76 -9.29
CA GLN A 103 0.32 -13.82 -9.59
C GLN A 103 -1.09 -13.32 -9.88
N MET A 104 -1.42 -12.11 -9.44
CA MET A 104 -2.75 -11.52 -9.60
C MET A 104 -2.73 -10.27 -10.46
N ASP A 105 -1.60 -9.93 -11.08
CA ASP A 105 -1.41 -8.82 -12.00
C ASP A 105 -1.77 -7.44 -11.44
N TYR A 106 -1.76 -7.24 -10.12
CA TYR A 106 -1.89 -5.91 -9.55
C TYR A 106 -0.62 -5.09 -9.74
N VAL A 107 -0.79 -3.82 -10.05
CA VAL A 107 0.33 -2.88 -10.16
C VAL A 107 0.42 -2.04 -8.88
N ASP A 108 1.59 -2.04 -8.23
CA ASP A 108 1.95 -1.04 -7.22
C ASP A 108 2.25 0.28 -7.94
N VAL A 109 1.24 1.11 -8.09
CA VAL A 109 1.27 2.27 -8.97
C VAL A 109 2.33 3.29 -8.57
N MET A 110 2.52 3.51 -7.26
CA MET A 110 3.57 4.42 -6.80
C MET A 110 4.96 3.90 -7.15
N ARG A 111 5.21 2.61 -6.98
CA ARG A 111 6.50 1.99 -7.31
C ARG A 111 6.75 1.98 -8.82
N ASP A 112 5.72 1.69 -9.61
CA ASP A 112 5.79 1.73 -11.06
C ASP A 112 6.18 3.13 -11.57
N LEU A 113 5.57 4.17 -11.04
CA LEU A 113 5.88 5.57 -11.38
C LEU A 113 7.24 6.05 -10.85
N ALA A 114 7.64 5.61 -9.67
CA ALA A 114 8.88 6.03 -9.03
C ALA A 114 10.12 5.32 -9.57
N GLY A 115 9.96 4.09 -10.09
CA GLY A 115 11.08 3.23 -10.49
C GLY A 115 11.91 2.74 -9.29
N ASP A 116 13.13 2.31 -9.55
CA ASP A 116 14.03 1.69 -8.57
C ASP A 116 14.80 2.73 -7.74
N ILE A 117 14.09 3.62 -7.08
CA ILE A 117 14.69 4.60 -6.15
C ILE A 117 14.41 4.23 -4.69
N GLN A 118 15.30 4.63 -3.78
CA GLN A 118 15.10 4.46 -2.35
C GLN A 118 13.89 5.29 -1.88
N GLY A 119 12.93 4.67 -1.22
CA GLY A 119 11.64 5.28 -0.91
C GLY A 119 10.75 5.40 -2.16
N PRO A 120 10.02 6.49 -2.36
CA PRO A 120 9.65 7.50 -1.37
C PRO A 120 8.89 6.91 -0.18
N TYR A 121 9.19 7.40 1.03
CA TYR A 121 8.54 6.91 2.23
C TYR A 121 7.21 7.63 2.48
N THR A 122 6.28 6.93 3.15
CA THR A 122 4.99 7.48 3.53
C THR A 122 4.78 7.53 5.04
N TRP A 123 5.65 6.89 5.82
CA TRP A 123 5.57 6.84 7.28
C TRP A 123 6.94 7.03 7.93
N TRP A 124 6.98 7.75 9.05
CA TRP A 124 8.15 7.96 9.89
C TRP A 124 7.79 7.82 11.37
N SER A 125 8.50 6.96 12.08
CA SER A 125 8.31 6.76 13.52
C SER A 125 8.33 8.10 14.28
N GLN A 126 7.50 8.17 15.32
CA GLN A 126 7.54 9.30 16.26
C GLN A 126 8.74 9.21 17.22
N ARG A 127 9.45 8.07 17.24
CA ARG A 127 10.60 7.85 18.12
C ARG A 127 11.88 8.34 17.46
N GLY A 128 12.78 8.86 18.30
CA GLY A 128 14.06 9.37 17.84
C GLY A 128 13.90 10.57 16.91
N ARG A 129 14.77 10.68 15.91
CA ARG A 129 14.73 11.72 14.87
C ARG A 129 14.44 11.11 13.50
N ALA A 130 13.52 10.14 13.47
CA ALA A 130 13.25 9.38 12.24
C ALA A 130 12.79 10.28 11.09
N PHE A 131 11.92 11.25 11.36
CA PHE A 131 11.46 12.19 10.36
C PHE A 131 12.59 13.09 9.84
N ASP A 132 13.38 13.70 10.73
CA ASP A 132 14.47 14.60 10.36
C ASP A 132 15.60 13.88 9.59
N ASN A 133 15.90 12.63 9.97
CA ASN A 133 16.91 11.79 9.34
C ASN A 133 16.40 11.03 8.10
N ASP A 134 15.15 11.26 7.72
CA ASP A 134 14.46 10.53 6.66
C ASP A 134 14.55 9.00 6.81
N SER A 135 14.41 8.52 8.04
CA SER A 135 14.39 7.10 8.37
C SER A 135 12.94 6.58 8.30
N GLY A 136 12.40 6.58 7.09
CA GLY A 136 11.02 6.27 6.83
C GLY A 136 10.80 4.87 6.27
N TRP A 137 9.51 4.53 6.14
CA TRP A 137 8.97 3.33 5.52
C TRP A 137 7.88 3.72 4.53
N ARG A 138 7.75 2.98 3.45
CA ARG A 138 6.61 3.06 2.53
C ARG A 138 5.59 2.01 2.96
N LEU A 139 4.50 2.47 3.58
CA LEU A 139 3.45 1.62 4.14
C LEU A 139 2.09 1.84 3.48
N ASP A 140 1.95 2.98 2.79
CA ASP A 140 0.73 3.37 2.08
C ASP A 140 0.87 3.05 0.60
N TYR A 141 -0.13 2.41 0.02
CA TYR A 141 -0.11 1.90 -1.35
C TYR A 141 -1.38 2.23 -2.10
N GLN A 142 -1.28 2.20 -3.43
CA GLN A 142 -2.39 2.07 -4.35
C GLN A 142 -2.08 0.92 -5.31
N PHE A 143 -2.70 -0.23 -5.07
CA PHE A 143 -2.66 -1.37 -5.99
C PHE A 143 -3.81 -1.24 -6.97
N ALA A 144 -3.51 -1.04 -8.25
CA ALA A 144 -4.50 -0.92 -9.30
C ALA A 144 -4.50 -2.14 -10.23
N THR A 145 -5.66 -2.42 -10.83
CA THR A 145 -5.77 -3.34 -11.95
C THR A 145 -4.99 -2.80 -13.15
N PRO A 146 -4.45 -3.65 -14.05
CA PRO A 146 -3.48 -3.24 -15.06
C PRO A 146 -3.96 -2.11 -15.98
N GLU A 147 -5.20 -2.17 -16.43
CA GLU A 147 -5.76 -1.15 -17.32
C GLU A 147 -5.88 0.22 -16.63
N LEU A 148 -6.29 0.24 -15.34
CA LEU A 148 -6.32 1.47 -14.55
C LEU A 148 -4.90 1.99 -14.27
N ALA A 149 -3.96 1.11 -13.96
CA ALA A 149 -2.58 1.50 -13.69
C ALA A 149 -1.93 2.22 -14.89
N GLN A 150 -2.23 1.81 -16.13
CA GLN A 150 -1.77 2.49 -17.35
C GLN A 150 -2.25 3.93 -17.49
N GLN A 151 -3.31 4.31 -16.78
CA GLN A 151 -3.83 5.67 -16.75
C GLN A 151 -3.14 6.56 -15.70
N ALA A 152 -2.29 6.00 -14.85
CA ALA A 152 -1.56 6.78 -13.85
C ALA A 152 -0.56 7.75 -14.53
N ARG A 153 -0.51 9.00 -14.05
CA ARG A 153 0.31 10.07 -14.64
C ARG A 153 1.38 10.61 -13.70
N GLY A 154 1.19 10.44 -12.40
CA GLY A 154 2.13 10.93 -11.41
C GLY A 154 1.64 10.68 -10.00
N PHE A 155 2.54 10.86 -9.06
CA PHE A 155 2.23 10.76 -7.63
C PHE A 155 2.86 11.90 -6.84
N VAL A 156 2.30 12.14 -5.67
CA VAL A 156 2.86 13.05 -4.67
C VAL A 156 2.76 12.37 -3.30
N VAL A 157 3.86 12.39 -2.54
CA VAL A 157 3.84 12.13 -1.10
C VAL A 157 3.89 13.47 -0.40
N ASP A 158 2.82 13.85 0.28
CA ASP A 158 2.61 15.17 0.88
C ASP A 158 3.31 15.24 2.25
N ARG A 159 4.63 15.10 2.22
CA ARG A 159 5.46 15.15 3.42
C ARG A 159 5.51 16.56 3.98
N ALA A 160 5.20 16.70 5.27
CA ALA A 160 5.31 17.97 5.98
C ALA A 160 6.74 18.53 5.92
N SER A 161 6.87 19.85 5.93
CA SER A 161 8.18 20.54 5.84
C SER A 161 9.05 20.36 7.07
N SER A 162 8.46 20.05 8.23
CA SER A 162 9.16 19.80 9.49
C SER A 162 8.40 18.80 10.36
N TYR A 163 9.08 18.24 11.36
CA TYR A 163 8.45 17.36 12.36
C TYR A 163 7.27 18.04 13.04
N ASP A 164 7.40 19.29 13.45
CA ASP A 164 6.38 20.02 14.20
C ASP A 164 5.16 20.42 13.34
N SER A 165 5.31 20.49 12.02
CA SER A 165 4.22 20.82 11.11
C SER A 165 3.42 19.60 10.64
N ARG A 166 3.86 18.38 10.94
CA ARG A 166 3.14 17.18 10.57
C ARG A 166 1.93 16.94 11.49
N TRP A 167 0.83 16.57 10.91
CA TRP A 167 -0.41 16.24 11.63
C TRP A 167 -0.61 14.72 11.83
N SER A 168 0.25 13.91 11.21
CA SER A 168 0.30 12.45 11.32
C SER A 168 1.73 11.96 11.21
N ASP A 169 2.01 10.75 11.64
CA ASP A 169 3.24 10.01 11.34
C ASP A 169 3.25 9.44 9.92
N HIS A 170 2.11 9.47 9.22
CA HIS A 170 2.01 9.23 7.79
C HIS A 170 1.94 10.54 7.00
N ALA A 171 2.41 10.51 5.76
CA ALA A 171 2.18 11.53 4.75
C ALA A 171 1.16 11.00 3.74
N PRO A 172 0.19 11.82 3.29
CA PRO A 172 -0.75 11.42 2.25
C PRO A 172 -0.04 11.04 0.95
N LEU A 173 -0.47 9.92 0.35
CA LEU A 173 -0.10 9.50 -0.99
C LEU A 173 -1.23 9.84 -1.95
N THR A 174 -0.96 10.74 -2.89
CA THR A 174 -1.87 11.08 -3.99
C THR A 174 -1.34 10.55 -5.31
N ILE A 175 -2.19 9.87 -6.08
CA ILE A 175 -1.88 9.44 -7.45
C ILE A 175 -2.94 10.04 -8.38
N SER A 176 -2.48 10.59 -9.51
CA SER A 176 -3.34 11.15 -10.55
C SER A 176 -3.53 10.15 -11.67
N TYR A 177 -4.78 9.94 -12.09
CA TYR A 177 -5.16 9.08 -13.20
C TYR A 177 -5.88 9.88 -14.29
N ASP A 178 -5.59 9.57 -15.54
CA ASP A 178 -6.22 10.18 -16.71
C ASP A 178 -7.37 9.26 -17.21
N VAL A 179 -8.51 9.32 -16.55
CA VAL A 179 -9.70 8.46 -16.78
C VAL A 179 -10.93 9.24 -17.19
#